data_6a722a7e4ac87e7d84eb50c64a2c987e
#
_entry.id   6a722a7e4ac87e7d84eb50c64a2c987e
#
_cell.length_a   1.000
_cell.length_b   1.000
_cell.length_c   1.000
_cell.angle_alpha   90.00
_cell.angle_beta   90.00
_cell.angle_gamma   90.00
#
_symmetry.space_group_name_H-M   'P 1'
#
loop_
_entity.id
_entity.type
_entity.pdbx_description
1 polymer ?
#
loop_
_entity_poly.entity_id
_entity_poly.type
_entity_poly.pdbx_seq_one_letter_code
_entity_poly.pdbx_strand_id
1 'polypeptide(L)'
;MLNLLDFSAFGIQSWRKWRWLKSLMLALITLSLAIALPATASFQVQVKPSSPQLGDTISVSMNATGNLPSSNPTVVLNGKTYPMFSVGGNRYRALVPTTPLERGGSRQLIVSDGSQQQNVSVQVRDRSFPTQSIWLSDDKNSIQGTDYEFDRVDAFKALVTPEKYWNGPFLRPSEGYVSTIYGVRRYYNGEFAEDYYHRGVDYAAGTGTPVVAPAGGRVALVGLESQGFELHGNTVGIDHGQGVASILIHLSRVDVKEGDMVQAGQVIGGVGSTGISTGPHLHWGLYVHAQAVDPVPWRYEGVE
;
A
#
# COMPACT_ATOMS: atom_id res chain seq x y z
N MET A 1 -48.05 -68.36 -67.93
CA MET A 1 -49.32 -68.23 -67.26
C MET A 1 -49.17 -67.15 -66.23
N LEU A 2 -49.72 -65.99 -66.54
CA LEU A 2 -50.77 -65.27 -65.86
C LEU A 2 -50.44 -64.96 -64.41
N ASN A 3 -50.50 -63.75 -63.87
CA ASN A 3 -51.44 -62.66 -64.12
C ASN A 3 -50.89 -61.35 -63.59
N LEU A 4 -51.25 -60.32 -64.28
CA LEU A 4 -51.31 -58.93 -63.92
C LEU A 4 -52.18 -58.74 -62.64
N LEU A 5 -51.83 -57.80 -61.78
CA LEU A 5 -52.76 -56.93 -61.04
C LEU A 5 -52.02 -55.70 -60.45
N ASP A 6 -52.23 -54.59 -61.04
CA ASP A 6 -52.89 -53.35 -60.64
C ASP A 6 -52.21 -52.63 -59.42
N PHE A 7 -51.50 -51.54 -59.76
CA PHE A 7 -51.06 -50.51 -58.87
C PHE A 7 -51.76 -49.19 -59.21
N SER A 8 -52.90 -49.00 -58.64
CA SER A 8 -53.48 -47.65 -58.55
C SER A 8 -54.00 -47.41 -57.12
N ALA A 9 -53.63 -46.24 -56.61
CA ALA A 9 -54.09 -45.63 -55.37
C ALA A 9 -53.18 -45.81 -54.16
N PHE A 10 -52.16 -44.97 -54.06
CA PHE A 10 -51.80 -44.41 -52.75
C PHE A 10 -51.46 -42.91 -52.92
N GLY A 11 -52.29 -42.17 -52.35
CA GLY A 11 -52.55 -40.75 -52.44
C GLY A 11 -51.49 -39.80 -52.05
N ILE A 12 -51.51 -38.69 -52.66
CA ILE A 12 -50.81 -37.44 -52.53
C ILE A 12 -51.19 -36.72 -51.20
N GLN A 13 -51.00 -37.38 -50.06
CA GLN A 13 -51.31 -36.70 -48.77
C GLN A 13 -50.20 -36.64 -47.74
N SER A 14 -49.02 -37.23 -48.00
CA SER A 14 -47.94 -37.24 -47.01
C SER A 14 -46.89 -36.10 -47.14
N TRP A 15 -46.91 -35.33 -48.20
CA TRP A 15 -45.87 -34.32 -48.46
C TRP A 15 -46.16 -32.95 -47.81
N ARG A 16 -47.43 -32.64 -47.35
CA ARG A 16 -47.76 -31.38 -46.72
C ARG A 16 -47.40 -31.31 -45.23
N LYS A 17 -47.29 -32.45 -44.53
CA LYS A 17 -46.90 -32.48 -43.11
C LYS A 17 -45.41 -32.32 -42.85
N TRP A 18 -44.56 -32.64 -43.82
CA TRP A 18 -43.11 -32.51 -43.63
C TRP A 18 -42.58 -31.10 -43.89
N ARG A 19 -43.30 -30.27 -44.57
CA ARG A 19 -42.90 -28.87 -44.79
C ARG A 19 -43.12 -28.00 -43.57
N TRP A 20 -44.07 -28.30 -42.72
CA TRP A 20 -44.31 -27.59 -41.47
C TRP A 20 -43.35 -27.96 -40.36
N LEU A 21 -42.87 -29.19 -40.29
CA LEU A 21 -41.86 -29.62 -39.33
C LEU A 21 -40.47 -29.04 -39.62
N LYS A 22 -40.10 -28.79 -40.88
CA LYS A 22 -38.86 -28.14 -41.23
C LYS A 22 -38.87 -26.63 -40.95
N SER A 23 -40.01 -25.98 -41.01
CA SER A 23 -40.18 -24.56 -40.67
C SER A 23 -40.20 -24.32 -39.17
N LEU A 24 -40.63 -25.28 -38.37
CA LEU A 24 -40.58 -25.16 -36.90
C LEU A 24 -39.17 -25.45 -36.33
N MET A 25 -38.36 -26.27 -36.97
CA MET A 25 -36.97 -26.48 -36.52
C MET A 25 -36.02 -25.34 -36.93
N LEU A 26 -36.31 -24.58 -37.99
CA LEU A 26 -35.52 -23.39 -38.34
C LEU A 26 -35.85 -22.18 -37.44
N ALA A 27 -37.01 -22.15 -36.81
CA ALA A 27 -37.42 -21.07 -35.92
C ALA A 27 -36.90 -21.22 -34.48
N LEU A 28 -36.36 -22.39 -34.11
CA LEU A 28 -35.83 -22.68 -32.74
C LEU A 28 -34.30 -22.56 -32.63
N ILE A 29 -33.59 -22.33 -33.73
CA ILE A 29 -32.12 -22.19 -33.75
C ILE A 29 -31.66 -20.72 -33.73
N THR A 30 -32.56 -19.75 -33.85
CA THR A 30 -32.21 -18.31 -33.84
C THR A 30 -32.39 -17.63 -32.48
N LEU A 31 -32.58 -18.37 -31.38
CA LEU A 31 -32.80 -17.76 -30.07
C LEU A 31 -31.79 -18.25 -29.07
N SER A 32 -30.52 -18.03 -29.26
CA SER A 32 -29.53 -18.05 -28.16
C SER A 32 -28.13 -17.61 -28.63
N LEU A 33 -28.06 -16.54 -29.41
CA LEU A 33 -26.86 -15.72 -29.38
C LEU A 33 -27.18 -14.56 -28.39
N ALA A 34 -27.28 -14.89 -27.10
CA ALA A 34 -27.09 -13.89 -26.09
C ALA A 34 -25.63 -13.43 -26.24
N ILE A 35 -25.43 -12.36 -26.97
CA ILE A 35 -24.18 -11.60 -26.93
C ILE A 35 -24.07 -11.22 -25.45
N ALA A 36 -23.24 -11.94 -24.69
CA ALA A 36 -22.79 -11.47 -23.42
C ALA A 36 -22.03 -10.17 -23.71
N LEU A 37 -22.74 -9.05 -23.58
CA LEU A 37 -22.09 -7.75 -23.53
C LEU A 37 -21.03 -7.89 -22.45
N PRO A 38 -19.76 -7.49 -22.70
CA PRO A 38 -18.77 -7.48 -21.66
C PRO A 38 -19.38 -6.68 -20.50
N ALA A 39 -19.46 -7.29 -19.34
CA ALA A 39 -19.93 -6.60 -18.14
C ALA A 39 -19.00 -5.38 -17.99
N THR A 40 -19.52 -4.20 -18.25
CA THR A 40 -18.78 -2.96 -18.02
C THR A 40 -18.48 -2.93 -16.53
N ALA A 41 -17.21 -2.81 -16.17
CA ALA A 41 -16.81 -2.73 -14.78
C ALA A 41 -17.68 -1.69 -14.06
N SER A 42 -18.27 -2.06 -12.93
CA SER A 42 -19.18 -1.18 -12.17
C SER A 42 -18.41 -0.07 -11.43
N PHE A 43 -17.12 0.09 -11.73
CA PHE A 43 -16.28 1.10 -11.10
C PHE A 43 -15.19 1.61 -12.05
N GLN A 44 -14.70 2.82 -11.75
CA GLN A 44 -13.53 3.42 -12.41
C GLN A 44 -12.34 3.43 -11.46
N VAL A 45 -11.15 3.13 -12.00
CA VAL A 45 -9.89 3.13 -11.24
C VAL A 45 -9.03 4.30 -11.68
N GLN A 46 -8.48 5.01 -10.70
CA GLN A 46 -7.46 6.04 -10.88
C GLN A 46 -6.24 5.72 -10.05
N VAL A 47 -5.04 5.93 -10.60
CA VAL A 47 -3.76 5.70 -9.92
C VAL A 47 -2.98 7.01 -9.85
N LYS A 48 -2.45 7.34 -8.67
CA LYS A 48 -1.59 8.48 -8.42
C LYS A 48 -0.34 8.05 -7.63
N PRO A 49 0.83 8.65 -7.94
CA PRO A 49 1.12 9.48 -9.09
C PRO A 49 0.99 8.66 -10.38
N SER A 50 0.78 9.32 -11.53
CA SER A 50 0.67 8.66 -12.84
C SER A 50 1.97 7.99 -13.30
N SER A 51 3.09 8.38 -12.73
CA SER A 51 4.43 7.85 -13.01
C SER A 51 5.21 7.69 -11.70
N PRO A 52 4.84 6.74 -10.83
CA PRO A 52 5.54 6.49 -9.58
C PRO A 52 6.97 6.02 -9.82
N GLN A 53 7.84 6.24 -8.85
CA GLN A 53 9.20 5.72 -8.81
C GLN A 53 9.43 4.88 -7.55
N LEU A 54 10.51 4.11 -7.51
CA LEU A 54 10.86 3.31 -6.35
C LEU A 54 10.97 4.19 -5.08
N GLY A 55 10.31 3.76 -4.01
CA GLY A 55 10.15 4.51 -2.77
C GLY A 55 8.84 5.29 -2.65
N ASP A 56 8.11 5.49 -3.74
CA ASP A 56 6.81 6.17 -3.70
C ASP A 56 5.71 5.28 -3.14
N THR A 57 4.67 5.92 -2.62
CA THR A 57 3.38 5.29 -2.33
C THR A 57 2.45 5.48 -3.53
N ILE A 58 1.91 4.38 -4.04
CA ILE A 58 0.91 4.39 -5.11
C ILE A 58 -0.48 4.45 -4.47
N SER A 59 -1.22 5.52 -4.70
CA SER A 59 -2.63 5.66 -4.32
C SER A 59 -3.51 5.10 -5.44
N VAL A 60 -4.27 4.05 -5.14
CA VAL A 60 -5.21 3.43 -6.07
C VAL A 60 -6.62 3.78 -5.60
N SER A 61 -7.30 4.63 -6.34
CA SER A 61 -8.67 5.04 -6.04
C SER A 61 -9.65 4.30 -6.95
N MET A 62 -10.75 3.83 -6.36
CA MET A 62 -11.88 3.22 -7.05
C MET A 62 -13.11 4.10 -6.83
N ASN A 63 -13.80 4.43 -7.92
CA ASN A 63 -15.08 5.15 -7.89
C ASN A 63 -16.20 4.19 -8.35
N ALA A 64 -17.04 3.74 -7.42
CA ALA A 64 -18.15 2.84 -7.73
C ALA A 64 -19.27 3.62 -8.45
N THR A 65 -19.70 3.12 -9.62
CA THR A 65 -20.71 3.78 -10.47
C THR A 65 -22.13 3.21 -10.29
N GLY A 66 -22.31 2.27 -9.36
CA GLY A 66 -23.60 1.60 -9.09
C GLY A 66 -23.83 1.39 -7.60
N ASN A 67 -24.35 0.23 -7.24
CA ASN A 67 -24.51 -0.17 -5.84
C ASN A 67 -23.15 -0.21 -5.13
N LEU A 68 -23.18 0.01 -3.82
CA LEU A 68 -21.98 -0.14 -2.99
C LEU A 68 -21.40 -1.55 -3.15
N PRO A 69 -20.07 -1.71 -3.03
CA PRO A 69 -19.43 -3.00 -3.08
C PRO A 69 -20.07 -4.01 -2.12
N SER A 70 -20.27 -5.23 -2.57
CA SER A 70 -20.86 -6.32 -1.75
C SER A 70 -19.90 -6.84 -0.67
N SER A 71 -18.62 -6.52 -0.78
CA SER A 71 -17.56 -6.81 0.19
C SER A 71 -16.56 -5.65 0.22
N ASN A 72 -15.62 -5.66 1.17
CA ASN A 72 -14.57 -4.65 1.22
C ASN A 72 -13.70 -4.73 -0.04
N PRO A 73 -13.62 -3.63 -0.82
CA PRO A 73 -12.80 -3.62 -2.02
C PRO A 73 -11.32 -3.80 -1.70
N THR A 74 -10.57 -4.33 -2.66
CA THR A 74 -9.14 -4.63 -2.48
C THR A 74 -8.33 -4.31 -3.72
N VAL A 75 -7.02 -4.11 -3.50
CA VAL A 75 -5.99 -4.12 -4.56
C VAL A 75 -5.03 -5.26 -4.28
N VAL A 76 -4.72 -6.07 -5.29
CA VAL A 76 -3.70 -7.11 -5.20
C VAL A 76 -2.52 -6.75 -6.08
N LEU A 77 -1.33 -6.81 -5.53
CA LEU A 77 -0.05 -6.67 -6.23
C LEU A 77 0.91 -7.76 -5.79
N ASN A 78 1.44 -8.54 -6.74
CA ASN A 78 2.39 -9.62 -6.47
C ASN A 78 1.93 -10.59 -5.36
N GLY A 79 0.64 -10.92 -5.33
CA GLY A 79 0.03 -11.81 -4.33
C GLY A 79 -0.24 -11.16 -2.96
N LYS A 80 0.20 -9.94 -2.71
CA LYS A 80 -0.14 -9.19 -1.49
C LYS A 80 -1.42 -8.39 -1.70
N THR A 81 -2.36 -8.53 -0.75
CA THR A 81 -3.64 -7.83 -0.75
C THR A 81 -3.57 -6.57 0.11
N TYR A 82 -4.04 -5.46 -0.46
CA TYR A 82 -4.16 -4.16 0.19
C TYR A 82 -5.64 -3.81 0.30
N PRO A 83 -6.18 -3.58 1.50
CA PRO A 83 -7.57 -3.18 1.68
C PRO A 83 -7.79 -1.78 1.10
N MET A 84 -8.97 -1.57 0.51
CA MET A 84 -9.42 -0.23 0.12
C MET A 84 -10.37 0.32 1.19
N PHE A 85 -10.11 1.53 1.62
CA PHE A 85 -10.93 2.23 2.62
C PHE A 85 -11.80 3.28 1.95
N SER A 86 -13.00 3.49 2.48
CA SER A 86 -13.88 4.57 2.03
C SER A 86 -13.25 5.93 2.31
N VAL A 87 -13.24 6.80 1.29
CA VAL A 87 -12.77 8.19 1.38
C VAL A 87 -13.92 9.19 1.15
N GLY A 88 -15.15 8.73 1.32
CA GLY A 88 -16.39 9.51 1.18
C GLY A 88 -17.07 9.29 -0.16
N GLY A 89 -18.42 9.36 -0.15
CA GLY A 89 -19.24 8.98 -1.29
C GLY A 89 -19.02 7.52 -1.67
N ASN A 90 -19.08 7.22 -2.97
CA ASN A 90 -18.81 5.88 -3.51
C ASN A 90 -17.32 5.69 -3.87
N ARG A 91 -16.41 6.41 -3.19
CA ARG A 91 -14.98 6.34 -3.47
C ARG A 91 -14.26 5.54 -2.40
N TYR A 92 -13.36 4.68 -2.87
CA TYR A 92 -12.49 3.85 -2.05
C TYR A 92 -11.04 4.05 -2.47
N ARG A 93 -10.10 3.87 -1.55
CA ARG A 93 -8.68 4.04 -1.81
C ARG A 93 -7.87 2.96 -1.10
N ALA A 94 -6.90 2.38 -1.81
CA ALA A 94 -5.78 1.63 -1.24
C ALA A 94 -4.48 2.39 -1.44
N LEU A 95 -3.55 2.18 -0.51
CA LEU A 95 -2.18 2.66 -0.61
C LEU A 95 -1.26 1.47 -0.82
N VAL A 96 -0.46 1.51 -1.88
CA VAL A 96 0.45 0.41 -2.26
C VAL A 96 1.88 0.96 -2.25
N PRO A 97 2.75 0.45 -1.35
CA PRO A 97 4.12 0.92 -1.24
C PRO A 97 5.01 0.36 -2.34
N THR A 98 6.08 1.09 -2.67
CA THR A 98 7.24 0.62 -3.42
C THR A 98 8.50 0.88 -2.61
N THR A 99 9.57 0.09 -2.83
CA THR A 99 10.80 0.18 -2.03
C THR A 99 12.06 0.25 -2.89
N PRO A 100 13.20 0.75 -2.35
CA PRO A 100 14.48 0.78 -3.05
C PRO A 100 15.07 -0.58 -3.38
N LEU A 101 14.59 -1.66 -2.75
CA LEU A 101 15.07 -3.04 -3.00
C LEU A 101 14.39 -3.69 -4.20
N GLU A 102 13.33 -3.08 -4.70
CA GLU A 102 12.62 -3.54 -5.89
C GLU A 102 13.33 -3.08 -7.17
N ARG A 103 12.85 -3.56 -8.30
CA ARG A 103 13.26 -3.07 -9.63
C ARG A 103 12.11 -2.29 -10.24
N GLY A 104 12.43 -1.23 -10.98
CA GLY A 104 11.44 -0.55 -11.81
C GLY A 104 10.81 -1.48 -12.85
N GLY A 105 9.74 -1.05 -13.47
CA GLY A 105 9.04 -1.81 -14.49
C GLY A 105 7.52 -1.77 -14.34
N SER A 106 6.84 -2.50 -15.21
CA SER A 106 5.39 -2.61 -15.19
C SER A 106 4.91 -3.45 -14.01
N ARG A 107 3.88 -2.95 -13.32
CA ARG A 107 3.17 -3.64 -12.24
C ARG A 107 1.72 -3.85 -12.66
N GLN A 108 1.19 -5.06 -12.46
CA GLN A 108 -0.22 -5.36 -12.68
C GLN A 108 -0.95 -5.32 -11.34
N LEU A 109 -1.78 -4.32 -11.17
CA LEU A 109 -2.68 -4.19 -10.02
C LEU A 109 -4.01 -4.86 -10.38
N ILE A 110 -4.51 -5.72 -9.51
CA ILE A 110 -5.86 -6.29 -9.63
C ILE A 110 -6.73 -5.56 -8.61
N VAL A 111 -7.64 -4.71 -9.10
CA VAL A 111 -8.59 -3.97 -8.28
C VAL A 111 -9.91 -4.72 -8.28
N SER A 112 -10.46 -5.00 -7.10
CA SER A 112 -11.72 -5.75 -6.95
C SER A 112 -12.69 -5.02 -6.04
N ASP A 113 -13.98 -5.00 -6.39
CA ASP A 113 -15.08 -4.56 -5.54
C ASP A 113 -15.77 -5.73 -4.82
N GLY A 114 -15.20 -6.95 -4.95
CA GLY A 114 -15.73 -8.20 -4.41
C GLY A 114 -16.66 -8.94 -5.34
N SER A 115 -17.23 -8.30 -6.36
CA SER A 115 -18.06 -8.93 -7.41
C SER A 115 -17.38 -8.95 -8.77
N GLN A 116 -16.60 -7.94 -9.07
CA GLN A 116 -15.88 -7.75 -10.31
C GLN A 116 -14.42 -7.38 -10.02
N GLN A 117 -13.57 -7.53 -11.03
CA GLN A 117 -12.17 -7.12 -10.93
C GLN A 117 -11.71 -6.47 -12.23
N GLN A 118 -10.78 -5.52 -12.09
CA GLN A 118 -10.14 -4.81 -13.19
C GLN A 118 -8.62 -4.89 -13.03
N ASN A 119 -7.93 -5.23 -14.10
CA ASN A 119 -6.47 -5.18 -14.15
C ASN A 119 -6.02 -3.79 -14.60
N VAL A 120 -5.12 -3.18 -13.83
CA VAL A 120 -4.55 -1.86 -14.10
C VAL A 120 -3.03 -1.97 -14.16
N SER A 121 -2.44 -1.59 -15.29
CA SER A 121 -0.98 -1.56 -15.44
C SER A 121 -0.43 -0.22 -14.96
N VAL A 122 0.58 -0.27 -14.09
CA VAL A 122 1.29 0.91 -13.58
C VAL A 122 2.77 0.77 -13.87
N GLN A 123 3.35 1.77 -14.52
CA GLN A 123 4.79 1.81 -14.78
C GLN A 123 5.50 2.47 -13.61
N VAL A 124 6.23 1.69 -12.81
CA VAL A 124 7.10 2.18 -11.74
C VAL A 124 8.48 2.46 -12.34
N ARG A 125 8.95 3.70 -12.22
CA ARG A 125 10.27 4.09 -12.70
C ARG A 125 11.36 3.66 -11.71
N ASP A 126 12.53 3.32 -12.23
CA ASP A 126 13.72 3.18 -11.41
C ASP A 126 14.09 4.51 -10.77
N ARG A 127 14.71 4.42 -9.60
CA ARG A 127 15.28 5.55 -8.89
C ARG A 127 16.67 5.17 -8.40
N SER A 128 17.65 5.99 -8.69
CA SER A 128 19.01 5.82 -8.15
C SER A 128 19.07 6.32 -6.71
N PHE A 129 19.58 5.49 -5.82
CA PHE A 129 19.79 5.83 -4.42
C PHE A 129 21.31 5.91 -4.14
N PRO A 130 21.77 6.97 -3.45
CA PRO A 130 23.18 7.09 -3.13
C PRO A 130 23.63 6.02 -2.12
N THR A 131 24.93 5.83 -2.03
CA THR A 131 25.55 5.00 -1.00
C THR A 131 26.22 5.88 0.05
N GLN A 132 26.29 5.39 1.28
CA GLN A 132 26.91 6.04 2.43
C GLN A 132 27.72 5.02 3.21
N SER A 133 28.96 5.37 3.59
CA SER A 133 29.74 4.59 4.54
C SER A 133 29.58 5.17 5.94
N ILE A 134 29.21 4.31 6.89
CA ILE A 134 29.06 4.64 8.32
C ILE A 134 30.11 3.85 9.08
N TRP A 135 30.89 4.56 9.88
CA TRP A 135 31.85 3.97 10.80
C TRP A 135 31.30 4.10 12.21
N LEU A 136 30.95 2.96 12.80
CA LEU A 136 30.47 2.88 14.19
C LEU A 136 31.64 2.60 15.10
N SER A 137 31.68 3.24 16.26
CA SER A 137 32.56 2.86 17.36
C SER A 137 32.20 1.45 17.86
N ASP A 138 33.16 0.77 18.50
CA ASP A 138 32.98 -0.63 18.93
C ASP A 138 31.76 -0.81 19.85
N ASP A 139 31.49 0.15 20.74
CA ASP A 139 30.32 0.16 21.61
C ASP A 139 29.02 0.26 20.82
N LYS A 140 28.95 1.12 19.78
CA LYS A 140 27.77 1.25 18.91
C LYS A 140 27.62 0.09 17.94
N ASN A 141 28.72 -0.47 17.46
CA ASN A 141 28.68 -1.61 16.56
C ASN A 141 28.28 -2.92 17.27
N SER A 142 28.44 -2.99 18.59
CA SER A 142 28.01 -4.13 19.40
C SER A 142 26.54 -4.12 19.78
N ILE A 143 25.84 -2.98 19.59
CA ILE A 143 24.40 -2.88 19.89
C ILE A 143 23.63 -3.76 18.92
N GLN A 144 22.88 -4.70 19.48
CA GLN A 144 21.90 -5.51 18.76
C GLN A 144 20.52 -5.19 19.34
N GLY A 145 19.54 -5.01 18.47
CA GLY A 145 18.17 -4.85 18.94
C GLY A 145 17.70 -6.08 19.70
N THR A 146 16.88 -5.89 20.71
CA THR A 146 16.28 -6.99 21.48
C THR A 146 15.10 -7.62 20.72
N ASP A 147 14.80 -8.90 20.97
CA ASP A 147 13.60 -9.55 20.41
C ASP A 147 12.34 -8.77 20.80
N TYR A 148 12.28 -8.27 22.05
CA TYR A 148 11.19 -7.42 22.53
C TYR A 148 11.01 -6.16 21.69
N GLU A 149 12.10 -5.47 21.37
CA GLU A 149 12.08 -4.27 20.54
C GLU A 149 11.58 -4.58 19.12
N PHE A 150 12.11 -5.65 18.52
CA PHE A 150 11.69 -6.04 17.17
C PHE A 150 10.22 -6.44 17.12
N ASP A 151 9.75 -7.27 18.03
CA ASP A 151 8.34 -7.69 18.12
C ASP A 151 7.40 -6.48 18.25
N ARG A 152 7.77 -5.51 19.11
CA ARG A 152 6.99 -4.29 19.32
C ARG A 152 6.93 -3.42 18.06
N VAL A 153 8.07 -3.21 17.42
CA VAL A 153 8.19 -2.37 16.21
C VAL A 153 7.50 -3.04 15.02
N ASP A 154 7.59 -4.36 14.87
CA ASP A 154 6.95 -5.08 13.78
C ASP A 154 5.43 -5.15 13.97
N ALA A 155 4.95 -5.40 15.19
CA ALA A 155 3.52 -5.34 15.51
C ALA A 155 2.96 -3.93 15.23
N PHE A 156 3.69 -2.87 15.60
CA PHE A 156 3.31 -1.49 15.31
C PHE A 156 3.22 -1.22 13.80
N LYS A 157 4.24 -1.57 13.02
CA LYS A 157 4.25 -1.37 11.56
C LYS A 157 3.14 -2.15 10.83
N ALA A 158 2.71 -3.27 11.40
CA ALA A 158 1.67 -4.12 10.83
C ALA A 158 0.24 -3.61 11.08
N LEU A 159 0.06 -2.52 11.84
CA LEU A 159 -1.26 -1.96 12.13
C LEU A 159 -1.97 -1.52 10.84
N VAL A 160 -3.25 -1.90 10.74
CA VAL A 160 -4.15 -1.50 9.65
C VAL A 160 -5.48 -1.07 10.26
N THR A 161 -5.47 0.11 10.89
CA THR A 161 -6.66 0.73 11.48
C THR A 161 -7.55 1.27 10.36
N PRO A 162 -8.88 1.00 10.33
CA PRO A 162 -9.75 1.47 9.24
C PRO A 162 -9.91 2.99 9.20
N GLU A 163 -9.87 3.65 10.34
CA GLU A 163 -10.00 5.09 10.49
C GLU A 163 -8.82 5.81 9.84
N LYS A 164 -9.09 6.96 9.24
CA LYS A 164 -8.07 7.89 8.74
C LYS A 164 -7.93 9.04 9.72
N TYR A 165 -6.78 9.20 10.35
CA TYR A 165 -6.54 10.25 11.36
C TYR A 165 -5.82 11.48 10.80
N TRP A 166 -5.23 11.41 9.59
CA TRP A 166 -4.56 12.57 8.98
C TRP A 166 -5.48 13.36 8.06
N ASN A 167 -5.15 14.63 7.87
CA ASN A 167 -5.83 15.51 6.92
C ASN A 167 -4.80 16.40 6.24
N GLY A 168 -4.76 16.36 4.90
CA GLY A 168 -3.79 17.09 4.09
C GLY A 168 -2.35 16.56 4.17
N PRO A 169 -1.37 17.36 3.71
CA PRO A 169 0.04 17.00 3.70
C PRO A 169 0.62 16.80 5.10
N PHE A 170 1.61 15.91 5.21
CA PHE A 170 2.36 15.70 6.44
C PHE A 170 3.32 16.85 6.70
N LEU A 171 3.50 17.20 7.95
CA LEU A 171 4.45 18.23 8.36
C LEU A 171 5.86 17.64 8.48
N ARG A 172 6.86 18.49 8.36
CA ARG A 172 8.22 18.19 8.76
C ARG A 172 8.30 18.05 10.29
N PRO A 173 8.78 16.92 10.83
CA PRO A 173 8.68 16.68 12.26
C PRO A 173 9.78 17.34 13.11
N SER A 174 10.80 17.95 12.49
CA SER A 174 11.87 18.66 13.20
C SER A 174 12.45 19.79 12.33
N GLU A 175 12.89 20.88 12.95
CA GLU A 175 13.54 22.02 12.32
C GLU A 175 15.00 21.74 11.90
N GLY A 176 15.58 20.59 12.27
CA GLY A 176 16.92 20.17 11.89
C GLY A 176 17.17 20.19 10.37
N TYR A 177 18.40 20.29 9.89
CA TYR A 177 18.70 20.13 8.46
C TYR A 177 18.68 18.64 8.09
N VAL A 178 18.34 18.34 6.83
CA VAL A 178 18.36 16.97 6.31
C VAL A 178 19.82 16.49 6.20
N SER A 179 20.20 15.54 7.02
CA SER A 179 21.56 14.93 7.00
C SER A 179 21.59 13.64 6.19
N THR A 180 20.51 12.87 6.15
CA THR A 180 20.40 11.66 5.33
C THR A 180 19.00 11.56 4.74
N ILE A 181 18.92 11.30 3.44
CA ILE A 181 17.66 11.11 2.73
C ILE A 181 17.19 9.65 2.81
N TYR A 182 15.91 9.42 2.50
CA TYR A 182 15.35 8.08 2.33
C TYR A 182 16.05 7.32 1.19
N GLY A 183 16.17 6.01 1.37
CA GLY A 183 16.63 5.09 0.32
C GLY A 183 18.15 4.93 0.23
N VAL A 184 18.93 5.69 0.99
CA VAL A 184 20.41 5.57 1.01
C VAL A 184 20.81 4.13 1.31
N ARG A 185 21.68 3.55 0.46
CA ARG A 185 22.29 2.23 0.67
C ARG A 185 23.54 2.40 1.53
N ARG A 186 23.80 1.48 2.43
CA ARG A 186 24.84 1.68 3.45
C ARG A 186 25.93 0.63 3.45
N TYR A 187 27.15 1.10 3.74
CA TYR A 187 28.25 0.29 4.24
C TYR A 187 28.40 0.58 5.72
N TYR A 188 28.44 -0.47 6.55
CA TYR A 188 28.74 -0.36 7.97
C TYR A 188 30.13 -0.96 8.21
N ASN A 189 31.07 -0.14 8.73
CA ASN A 189 32.46 -0.56 8.98
C ASN A 189 33.12 -1.26 7.77
N GLY A 190 32.77 -0.82 6.54
CA GLY A 190 33.30 -1.36 5.29
C GLY A 190 32.47 -2.50 4.66
N GLU A 191 31.49 -3.07 5.35
CA GLU A 191 30.63 -4.14 4.86
C GLU A 191 29.33 -3.58 4.26
N PHE A 192 28.97 -4.01 3.04
CA PHE A 192 27.75 -3.57 2.38
C PHE A 192 26.52 -4.30 2.92
N ALA A 193 25.51 -3.55 3.36
CA ALA A 193 24.25 -4.08 3.83
C ALA A 193 23.30 -4.31 2.62
N GLU A 194 23.31 -5.51 2.04
CA GLU A 194 22.61 -5.83 0.78
C GLU A 194 21.10 -5.65 0.89
N ASP A 195 20.47 -6.12 1.96
CA ASP A 195 19.02 -6.09 2.16
C ASP A 195 18.56 -4.88 2.98
N TYR A 196 19.39 -3.84 3.03
CA TYR A 196 19.13 -2.65 3.81
C TYR A 196 19.12 -1.38 2.95
N TYR A 197 18.25 -0.47 3.31
CA TYR A 197 18.26 0.92 2.87
C TYR A 197 17.82 1.82 4.03
N HIS A 198 18.19 3.08 4.00
CA HIS A 198 17.75 4.06 4.99
C HIS A 198 16.24 4.26 4.90
N ARG A 199 15.53 3.83 5.96
CA ARG A 199 14.06 3.69 5.96
C ARG A 199 13.31 4.97 6.34
N GLY A 200 13.95 6.12 6.20
CA GLY A 200 13.36 7.41 6.54
C GLY A 200 14.22 8.59 6.12
N VAL A 201 14.01 9.71 6.78
CA VAL A 201 14.80 10.94 6.63
C VAL A 201 15.37 11.32 7.98
N ASP A 202 16.67 11.61 8.02
CA ASP A 202 17.36 12.09 9.22
C ASP A 202 17.42 13.62 9.22
N TYR A 203 17.02 14.23 10.34
CA TYR A 203 17.07 15.67 10.59
C TYR A 203 18.06 15.93 11.73
N ALA A 204 19.27 16.37 11.39
CA ALA A 204 20.29 16.74 12.37
C ALA A 204 19.91 18.06 13.07
N ALA A 205 19.86 18.03 14.40
CA ALA A 205 19.54 19.16 15.26
C ALA A 205 20.13 18.94 16.65
N GLY A 206 20.25 20.01 17.44
CA GLY A 206 20.72 19.90 18.83
C GLY A 206 19.80 19.03 19.69
N THR A 207 20.39 18.33 20.66
CA THR A 207 19.64 17.55 21.65
C THR A 207 18.57 18.41 22.33
N GLY A 208 17.35 17.86 22.44
CA GLY A 208 16.21 18.57 23.04
C GLY A 208 15.42 19.44 22.05
N THR A 209 15.89 19.66 20.80
CA THR A 209 15.09 20.34 19.76
C THR A 209 13.73 19.67 19.64
N PRO A 210 12.62 20.43 19.63
CA PRO A 210 11.29 19.84 19.58
C PRO A 210 11.10 18.89 18.38
N VAL A 211 10.48 17.74 18.65
CA VAL A 211 9.99 16.80 17.66
C VAL A 211 8.48 16.85 17.70
N VAL A 212 7.84 17.06 16.52
CA VAL A 212 6.40 17.16 16.40
C VAL A 212 5.81 15.99 15.62
N ALA A 213 4.55 15.67 15.90
CA ALA A 213 3.80 14.70 15.11
C ALA A 213 3.65 15.21 13.67
N PRO A 214 4.06 14.42 12.63
CA PRO A 214 3.98 14.86 11.24
C PRO A 214 2.54 14.98 10.73
N ALA A 215 1.62 14.25 11.34
CA ALA A 215 0.19 14.26 11.03
C ALA A 215 -0.62 13.81 12.25
N GLY A 216 -1.95 13.97 12.19
CA GLY A 216 -2.85 13.41 13.20
C GLY A 216 -2.74 11.90 13.26
N GLY A 217 -2.88 11.32 14.47
CA GLY A 217 -2.81 9.87 14.66
C GLY A 217 -2.94 9.46 16.11
N ARG A 218 -2.90 8.16 16.34
CA ARG A 218 -2.84 7.55 17.67
C ARG A 218 -1.41 7.10 17.97
N VAL A 219 -0.87 7.47 19.10
CA VAL A 219 0.39 6.90 19.58
C VAL A 219 0.18 5.42 19.87
N ALA A 220 0.77 4.57 19.04
CA ALA A 220 0.60 3.12 19.12
C ALA A 220 1.87 2.39 19.55
N LEU A 221 2.98 3.11 19.66
CA LEU A 221 4.25 2.60 20.18
C LEU A 221 4.97 3.69 20.97
N VAL A 222 5.36 3.37 22.18
CA VAL A 222 6.38 4.10 22.96
C VAL A 222 7.44 3.07 23.35
N GLY A 223 8.68 3.32 22.93
CA GLY A 223 9.85 2.54 23.30
C GLY A 223 10.85 3.39 24.06
N LEU A 224 11.43 2.86 25.11
CA LEU A 224 12.49 3.54 25.87
C LEU A 224 13.76 2.68 25.87
N GLU A 225 14.91 3.32 25.65
CA GLU A 225 16.22 2.64 25.71
C GLU A 225 16.39 1.89 27.04
N SER A 226 15.96 2.50 28.16
CA SER A 226 15.96 1.87 29.48
C SER A 226 15.03 0.66 29.65
N GLN A 227 14.19 0.38 28.66
CA GLN A 227 13.22 -0.71 28.64
C GLN A 227 13.48 -1.70 27.50
N GLY A 228 14.70 -1.70 26.93
CA GLY A 228 15.13 -2.66 25.91
C GLY A 228 14.96 -2.20 24.47
N PHE A 229 14.74 -0.91 24.21
CA PHE A 229 14.83 -0.32 22.87
C PHE A 229 16.26 0.13 22.57
N GLU A 230 17.14 -0.84 22.40
CA GLU A 230 18.59 -0.60 22.30
C GLU A 230 19.01 -0.14 20.89
N LEU A 231 18.34 -0.60 19.84
CA LEU A 231 18.64 -0.25 18.45
C LEU A 231 18.02 1.10 18.06
N HIS A 232 16.72 1.26 18.26
CA HIS A 232 15.98 2.47 17.91
C HIS A 232 16.16 3.59 18.95
N GLY A 233 16.55 3.25 20.17
CA GLY A 233 16.57 4.19 21.30
C GLY A 233 15.15 4.60 21.69
N ASN A 234 15.03 5.76 22.33
CA ASN A 234 13.71 6.29 22.69
C ASN A 234 12.90 6.57 21.43
N THR A 235 11.71 6.01 21.36
CA THR A 235 10.91 5.85 20.16
C THR A 235 9.46 6.26 20.38
N VAL A 236 8.89 6.97 19.42
CA VAL A 236 7.43 7.19 19.30
C VAL A 236 6.96 6.67 17.95
N GLY A 237 5.96 5.79 17.97
CA GLY A 237 5.25 5.31 16.79
C GLY A 237 3.82 5.84 16.75
N ILE A 238 3.43 6.46 15.64
CA ILE A 238 2.11 7.04 15.42
C ILE A 238 1.39 6.26 14.32
N ASP A 239 0.27 5.63 14.66
CA ASP A 239 -0.68 5.06 13.71
C ASP A 239 -1.56 6.18 13.15
N HIS A 240 -1.39 6.49 11.87
CA HIS A 240 -2.22 7.47 11.17
C HIS A 240 -3.51 6.86 10.62
N GLY A 241 -3.65 5.53 10.71
CA GLY A 241 -4.76 4.78 10.14
C GLY A 241 -4.53 4.31 8.69
N GLN A 242 -5.39 3.44 8.22
CA GLN A 242 -5.39 2.88 6.86
C GLN A 242 -4.03 2.24 6.44
N GLY A 243 -3.30 1.68 7.41
CA GLY A 243 -1.98 1.08 7.18
C GLY A 243 -0.84 2.07 7.04
N VAL A 244 -1.03 3.34 7.42
CA VAL A 244 0.00 4.39 7.42
C VAL A 244 0.50 4.63 8.83
N ALA A 245 1.81 4.58 9.04
CA ALA A 245 2.43 4.78 10.34
C ALA A 245 3.73 5.58 10.24
N SER A 246 3.98 6.47 11.20
CA SER A 246 5.27 7.16 11.38
C SER A 246 6.01 6.60 12.58
N ILE A 247 7.31 6.35 12.43
CA ILE A 247 8.21 6.05 13.54
C ILE A 247 9.23 7.20 13.68
N LEU A 248 9.41 7.68 14.91
CA LEU A 248 10.32 8.76 15.28
C LEU A 248 11.26 8.23 16.35
N ILE A 249 12.55 8.13 16.05
CA ILE A 249 13.52 7.43 16.90
C ILE A 249 14.72 8.29 17.27
N HIS A 250 15.57 7.74 18.13
CA HIS A 250 16.75 8.37 18.72
C HIS A 250 16.44 9.56 19.63
N LEU A 251 15.23 9.60 20.21
CA LEU A 251 14.75 10.74 21.00
C LEU A 251 15.51 10.88 22.33
N SER A 252 15.72 12.12 22.79
CA SER A 252 16.24 12.41 24.14
C SER A 252 15.18 12.29 25.22
N ARG A 253 13.92 12.56 24.87
CA ARG A 253 12.75 12.42 25.73
C ARG A 253 11.51 12.09 24.91
N VAL A 254 10.52 11.49 25.55
CA VAL A 254 9.20 11.21 25.00
C VAL A 254 8.17 11.94 25.86
N ASP A 255 7.32 12.75 25.22
CA ASP A 255 6.34 13.63 25.88
C ASP A 255 4.89 13.11 25.76
N VAL A 256 4.70 11.89 25.23
CA VAL A 256 3.40 11.25 25.00
C VAL A 256 3.43 9.80 25.48
N LYS A 257 2.27 9.17 25.60
CA LYS A 257 2.11 7.75 25.95
C LYS A 257 1.25 7.01 24.94
N GLU A 258 1.37 5.69 24.93
CA GLU A 258 0.50 4.84 24.09
C GLU A 258 -0.98 5.08 24.41
N GLY A 259 -1.78 5.14 23.35
CA GLY A 259 -3.20 5.47 23.38
C GLY A 259 -3.51 6.95 23.18
N ASP A 260 -2.55 7.86 23.36
CA ASP A 260 -2.80 9.29 23.16
C ASP A 260 -3.15 9.57 21.67
N MET A 261 -4.15 10.45 21.47
CA MET A 261 -4.42 11.03 20.14
C MET A 261 -3.61 12.31 19.99
N VAL A 262 -2.84 12.41 18.93
CA VAL A 262 -2.01 13.57 18.62
C VAL A 262 -2.48 14.28 17.36
N GLN A 263 -2.28 15.59 17.31
CA GLN A 263 -2.56 16.42 16.15
C GLN A 263 -1.27 16.72 15.38
N ALA A 264 -1.39 17.03 14.07
CA ALA A 264 -0.27 17.53 13.28
C ALA A 264 0.36 18.76 13.97
N GLY A 265 1.70 18.76 14.13
CA GLY A 265 2.45 19.83 14.78
C GLY A 265 2.49 19.76 16.31
N GLN A 266 1.79 18.83 16.96
CA GLN A 266 1.88 18.63 18.40
C GLN A 266 3.27 18.11 18.80
N VAL A 267 3.91 18.72 19.80
CA VAL A 267 5.19 18.25 20.34
C VAL A 267 4.98 16.88 21.00
N ILE A 268 5.83 15.92 20.63
CA ILE A 268 5.78 14.52 21.10
C ILE A 268 7.08 14.05 21.74
N GLY A 269 8.14 14.88 21.68
CA GLY A 269 9.44 14.56 22.25
C GLY A 269 10.52 15.57 21.86
N GLY A 270 11.76 15.18 22.02
CA GLY A 270 12.92 15.98 21.66
C GLY A 270 13.99 15.18 20.92
N VAL A 271 14.68 15.82 19.99
CA VAL A 271 15.84 15.24 19.29
C VAL A 271 16.86 14.72 20.29
N GLY A 272 17.45 13.57 20.01
CA GLY A 272 18.47 12.95 20.86
C GLY A 272 19.50 12.17 20.04
N SER A 273 20.15 11.22 20.72
CA SER A 273 21.15 10.33 20.13
C SER A 273 21.14 8.97 20.85
N THR A 274 19.96 8.54 21.33
CA THR A 274 19.77 7.23 21.96
C THR A 274 19.77 6.13 20.91
N GLY A 275 20.05 4.89 21.30
CA GLY A 275 20.16 3.76 20.37
C GLY A 275 21.38 3.84 19.45
N ILE A 276 21.30 3.25 18.25
CA ILE A 276 22.39 3.31 17.25
C ILE A 276 22.32 4.64 16.50
N SER A 277 23.04 5.63 17.01
CA SER A 277 23.14 6.96 16.46
C SER A 277 24.59 7.44 16.49
N THR A 278 25.05 8.11 15.43
CA THR A 278 26.39 8.72 15.34
C THR A 278 26.43 10.16 15.89
N GLY A 279 25.30 10.73 16.27
CA GLY A 279 25.18 12.07 16.80
C GLY A 279 23.72 12.54 16.84
N PRO A 280 23.45 13.70 17.49
CA PRO A 280 22.09 14.15 17.68
C PRO A 280 21.33 14.39 16.37
N HIS A 281 20.28 13.61 16.15
CA HIS A 281 19.35 13.76 15.03
C HIS A 281 18.00 13.10 15.34
N LEU A 282 16.97 13.53 14.63
CA LEU A 282 15.71 12.78 14.52
C LEU A 282 15.77 11.91 13.27
N HIS A 283 15.55 10.62 13.40
CA HIS A 283 15.15 9.79 12.27
C HIS A 283 13.62 9.71 12.20
N TRP A 284 13.03 10.04 11.04
CA TRP A 284 11.61 9.87 10.74
C TRP A 284 11.40 8.87 9.62
N GLY A 285 10.88 7.69 9.97
CA GLY A 285 10.42 6.66 9.04
C GLY A 285 8.91 6.77 8.82
N LEU A 286 8.48 6.67 7.56
CA LEU A 286 7.07 6.55 7.17
C LEU A 286 6.83 5.17 6.56
N TYR A 287 5.83 4.48 7.07
CA TYR A 287 5.47 3.12 6.64
C TYR A 287 4.08 3.09 6.03
N VAL A 288 3.94 2.30 4.97
CA VAL A 288 2.66 1.94 4.36
C VAL A 288 2.58 0.42 4.32
N HIS A 289 1.62 -0.16 5.04
CA HIS A 289 1.47 -1.63 5.18
C HIS A 289 2.79 -2.34 5.50
N ALA A 290 3.48 -1.85 6.53
CA ALA A 290 4.76 -2.33 7.05
C ALA A 290 5.98 -2.12 6.11
N GLN A 291 5.83 -1.47 4.97
CA GLN A 291 6.95 -1.14 4.08
C GLN A 291 7.33 0.34 4.24
N ALA A 292 8.61 0.61 4.47
CA ALA A 292 9.10 1.98 4.54
C ALA A 292 9.06 2.63 3.15
N VAL A 293 8.43 3.80 3.07
CA VAL A 293 8.30 4.63 1.86
C VAL A 293 8.97 5.98 2.05
N ASP A 294 9.22 6.70 0.96
CA ASP A 294 9.77 8.05 1.04
C ASP A 294 8.74 9.00 1.68
N PRO A 295 9.05 9.61 2.84
CA PRO A 295 8.12 10.53 3.49
C PRO A 295 8.05 11.89 2.80
N VAL A 296 9.02 12.25 1.94
CA VAL A 296 9.12 13.58 1.34
C VAL A 296 7.93 13.90 0.44
N PRO A 297 7.46 13.02 -0.48
CA PRO A 297 6.27 13.30 -1.28
C PRO A 297 5.02 13.59 -0.45
N TRP A 298 4.86 12.92 0.70
CA TRP A 298 3.70 13.11 1.60
C TRP A 298 3.61 14.51 2.20
N ARG A 299 4.71 15.27 2.20
CA ARG A 299 4.78 16.64 2.71
C ARG A 299 4.25 17.69 1.73
N TYR A 300 4.11 17.37 0.46
CA TYR A 300 3.76 18.33 -0.57
C TYR A 300 2.43 18.01 -1.26
N GLU A 301 2.21 16.78 -1.63
CA GLU A 301 1.10 16.43 -2.51
C GLU A 301 -0.10 15.85 -1.76
N GLY A 302 0.08 15.47 -0.50
CA GLY A 302 -0.93 14.72 0.24
C GLY A 302 -1.37 13.48 -0.56
N VAL A 303 -1.46 12.34 0.05
CA VAL A 303 -1.92 11.12 -0.64
C VAL A 303 -3.44 11.05 -0.48
N GLU A 304 -4.18 11.69 -1.38
CA GLU A 304 -5.66 11.69 -1.46
C GLU A 304 -6.17 11.11 -2.78
#